data_d73c795fc9a286ad1c35f26eae09e9b0
#
_entry.id   d73c795fc9a286ad1c35f26eae09e9b0
#
_cell.length_a   1.000
_cell.length_b   1.000
_cell.length_c   1.000
_cell.angle_alpha   90.00
_cell.angle_beta   90.00
_cell.angle_gamma   90.00
#
_symmetry.space_group_name_H-M   'P 1'
#
loop_
_entity.id
_entity.type
_entity.pdbx_description
1 polymer ?
#
loop_
_entity_poly.entity_id
_entity_poly.type
_entity_poly.pdbx_seq_one_letter_code
_entity_poly.pdbx_strand_id
1 'polypeptide(L)'
;MSSTSPLQFARSVAILIVVAMPAFAGGDLSAHAQAMMRSPNINIPSRVPSINPGTAMRVPPPTGMAARPTLPNARFAPNLQASCNPADRSVSGECLDRRSVTGDGQGRQAQGRLDKGRSAKVTQRREPKAAAAGDPRAVANEIVAEIDDGLSIDQADALARRHGLQRISSQRFPLIGATIGLFRITDRRSVQAVSRALAADARVRSVQPNYRYTLQQQSAPPVEGDPAQYALAKLRLPEAHRLAEGANVTIAVIDSGVDLKHPEFADASFDAFDALGGDEGPHAHGTGIAGVIVSHKRLMGSAPYARIIAVRAFGMAKKGGGPESSSYVILKALDYAALHGAQIVNMSFAGPKDAVIERAIAAVASKGVVMVAAAGNAGAKSPPLYPAGNPNVIAVSATDDRDQLLPASNRGNYIALAAPGAEIFLPAPDGKYQIISGTSFSAAYVSGLAALVLERNPALKPEMVRTVLTGTARDLGTPGRDDLFGAGQADALAAVQAVVSPQDAPAAAVPSAGLQTEPAAARELRPAPAAVTEASPAGDALRPAQQ
;
A
#
# COMPACT_ATOMS: atom_id res chain seq x y z
N MET A 1 -11.79 60.65 42.56
CA MET A 1 -11.96 61.49 41.35
C MET A 1 -11.76 60.53 40.21
N SER A 2 -12.86 59.93 39.72
CA SER A 2 -13.63 60.20 38.51
C SER A 2 -12.75 59.94 37.28
N SER A 3 -13.02 59.11 36.26
CA SER A 3 -14.33 58.64 35.75
C SER A 3 -14.12 57.73 34.55
N THR A 4 -14.91 56.71 34.44
CA THR A 4 -15.70 56.30 33.26
C THR A 4 -15.04 55.69 32.01
N SER A 5 -15.42 54.43 31.80
CA SER A 5 -15.51 53.74 30.47
C SER A 5 -16.40 54.54 29.48
N PRO A 6 -16.30 54.24 28.18
CA PRO A 6 -17.47 53.59 27.60
C PRO A 6 -17.20 52.44 26.60
N LEU A 7 -18.13 51.52 26.62
CA LEU A 7 -18.45 50.52 25.59
C LEU A 7 -18.67 51.18 24.21
N GLN A 8 -18.19 50.56 23.14
CA GLN A 8 -18.74 50.78 21.79
C GLN A 8 -19.11 49.42 21.12
N PHE A 9 -20.37 49.36 20.83
CA PHE A 9 -21.09 48.36 19.99
C PHE A 9 -20.56 48.40 18.55
N ALA A 10 -20.19 47.27 18.00
CA ALA A 10 -20.04 47.09 16.56
C ALA A 10 -21.30 46.42 16.01
N ARG A 11 -22.06 47.15 15.21
CA ARG A 11 -23.22 46.69 14.46
C ARG A 11 -22.78 45.94 13.21
N SER A 12 -23.24 44.71 13.04
CA SER A 12 -23.20 43.96 11.78
C SER A 12 -24.15 44.59 10.77
N VAL A 13 -23.62 44.95 9.61
CA VAL A 13 -24.39 45.34 8.42
C VAL A 13 -24.43 44.12 7.49
N ALA A 14 -25.59 43.52 7.36
CA ALA A 14 -25.86 42.53 6.33
C ALA A 14 -26.24 43.25 5.04
N ILE A 15 -25.44 43.15 3.99
CA ILE A 15 -25.77 43.66 2.65
C ILE A 15 -26.51 42.54 1.91
N LEU A 16 -27.81 42.79 1.68
CA LEU A 16 -28.68 41.98 0.84
C LEU A 16 -28.52 42.48 -0.60
N ILE A 17 -27.88 41.70 -1.48
CA ILE A 17 -27.85 41.98 -2.91
C ILE A 17 -29.04 41.28 -3.55
N VAL A 18 -30.06 42.09 -3.92
CA VAL A 18 -31.19 41.67 -4.76
C VAL A 18 -30.75 41.84 -6.22
N VAL A 19 -30.54 40.70 -6.92
CA VAL A 19 -30.34 40.71 -8.38
C VAL A 19 -31.72 40.59 -9.04
N ALA A 20 -32.15 41.66 -9.69
CA ALA A 20 -33.36 41.69 -10.51
C ALA A 20 -33.09 40.96 -11.83
N MET A 21 -33.88 39.94 -12.16
CA MET A 21 -33.96 39.37 -13.50
C MET A 21 -34.94 40.16 -14.37
N PRO A 22 -34.59 40.50 -15.60
CA PRO A 22 -35.56 40.97 -16.56
C PRO A 22 -36.36 39.80 -17.15
N ALA A 23 -37.67 39.93 -17.14
CA ALA A 23 -38.59 39.06 -17.85
C ALA A 23 -38.43 39.29 -19.38
N PHE A 24 -38.10 38.22 -20.11
CA PHE A 24 -38.23 38.21 -21.57
C PHE A 24 -39.47 37.40 -21.95
N ALA A 25 -40.29 38.08 -22.73
CA ALA A 25 -41.56 37.63 -23.30
C ALA A 25 -41.34 36.47 -24.29
N GLY A 26 -42.36 35.64 -24.40
CA GLY A 26 -42.39 34.46 -25.27
C GLY A 26 -42.18 34.77 -26.75
N GLY A 27 -41.41 33.90 -27.37
CA GLY A 27 -41.25 33.82 -28.82
C GLY A 27 -41.06 32.34 -29.19
N ASP A 28 -41.84 31.93 -30.18
CA ASP A 28 -41.98 30.59 -30.73
C ASP A 28 -40.66 29.80 -30.93
N LEU A 29 -40.49 28.70 -30.26
CA LEU A 29 -39.42 27.69 -30.44
C LEU A 29 -39.93 26.47 -31.21
N SER A 30 -40.58 26.67 -32.36
CA SER A 30 -41.13 25.57 -33.15
C SER A 30 -40.54 25.41 -34.56
N ALA A 31 -39.52 26.16 -34.93
CA ALA A 31 -39.02 26.15 -36.32
C ALA A 31 -37.53 25.73 -36.53
N HIS A 32 -36.77 25.34 -35.51
CA HIS A 32 -35.35 25.03 -35.67
C HIS A 32 -34.95 23.57 -35.36
N ALA A 33 -35.88 22.68 -35.09
CA ALA A 33 -35.60 21.28 -34.78
C ALA A 33 -35.65 20.30 -35.99
N GLN A 34 -35.83 20.78 -37.22
CA GLN A 34 -35.95 19.94 -38.41
C GLN A 34 -34.78 20.01 -39.41
N ALA A 35 -33.70 20.74 -39.13
CA ALA A 35 -32.62 20.95 -40.08
C ALA A 35 -31.31 20.16 -39.82
N MET A 36 -31.22 19.30 -38.79
CA MET A 36 -30.01 18.53 -38.48
C MET A 36 -30.15 17.01 -38.47
N MET A 37 -31.09 16.45 -39.22
CA MET A 37 -31.14 15.03 -39.54
C MET A 37 -30.92 14.79 -41.04
N ARG A 38 -29.73 15.04 -41.53
CA ARG A 38 -29.26 14.45 -42.81
C ARG A 38 -27.99 13.68 -42.54
N SER A 39 -28.15 12.35 -42.40
CA SER A 39 -27.06 11.40 -42.42
C SER A 39 -26.39 11.39 -43.78
N PRO A 40 -25.06 11.38 -43.89
CA PRO A 40 -24.39 11.13 -45.15
C PRO A 40 -24.55 9.68 -45.54
N ASN A 41 -25.09 9.45 -46.75
CA ASN A 41 -25.14 8.14 -47.42
C ASN A 41 -23.73 7.69 -47.73
N ILE A 42 -23.20 6.73 -46.98
CA ILE A 42 -21.97 6.03 -47.32
C ILE A 42 -22.35 4.81 -48.15
N ASN A 43 -22.05 4.88 -49.44
CA ASN A 43 -22.24 3.81 -50.41
C ASN A 43 -21.10 2.76 -50.19
N ILE A 44 -21.43 1.63 -49.58
CA ILE A 44 -20.49 0.47 -49.44
C ILE A 44 -20.76 -0.45 -50.62
N PRO A 45 -19.77 -0.74 -51.51
CA PRO A 45 -19.95 -1.72 -52.57
C PRO A 45 -19.96 -3.14 -51.99
N SER A 46 -21.09 -3.80 -52.10
CA SER A 46 -21.29 -5.22 -51.81
C SER A 46 -20.58 -6.07 -52.85
N ARG A 47 -19.41 -6.61 -52.51
CA ARG A 47 -18.84 -7.82 -53.17
C ARG A 47 -18.34 -8.74 -52.08
N VAL A 48 -19.21 -9.65 -51.69
CA VAL A 48 -18.83 -10.87 -50.96
C VAL A 48 -18.72 -11.98 -52.02
N PRO A 49 -17.57 -12.65 -52.19
CA PRO A 49 -17.49 -13.84 -53.00
C PRO A 49 -18.11 -15.01 -52.26
N SER A 50 -19.07 -15.65 -52.85
CA SER A 50 -19.68 -16.90 -52.39
C SER A 50 -18.64 -18.02 -52.45
N ILE A 51 -18.34 -18.64 -51.29
CA ILE A 51 -17.54 -19.86 -51.20
C ILE A 51 -18.48 -21.06 -51.29
N ASN A 52 -18.29 -21.83 -52.36
CA ASN A 52 -19.02 -23.06 -52.62
C ASN A 52 -18.43 -24.20 -51.76
N PRO A 53 -19.24 -24.99 -51.00
CA PRO A 53 -18.75 -26.12 -50.21
C PRO A 53 -18.69 -27.38 -51.04
N GLY A 54 -17.52 -27.78 -51.45
CA GLY A 54 -17.37 -29.06 -52.09
C GLY A 54 -16.08 -29.25 -52.89
N THR A 55 -15.01 -29.54 -52.22
CA THR A 55 -13.92 -30.41 -52.72
C THR A 55 -12.96 -30.75 -51.59
N ALA A 56 -12.99 -31.98 -51.15
CA ALA A 56 -12.06 -32.59 -50.23
C ALA A 56 -10.68 -32.67 -50.93
N MET A 57 -9.70 -31.87 -50.54
CA MET A 57 -8.31 -32.04 -50.90
C MET A 57 -7.63 -33.01 -49.93
N ARG A 58 -7.19 -34.14 -50.48
CA ARG A 58 -6.30 -35.11 -49.81
C ARG A 58 -4.95 -34.43 -49.55
N VAL A 59 -4.50 -34.54 -48.31
CA VAL A 59 -3.13 -34.15 -47.89
C VAL A 59 -2.19 -35.29 -48.28
N PRO A 60 -1.11 -35.06 -49.04
CA PRO A 60 -0.07 -36.07 -49.27
C PRO A 60 0.91 -36.08 -48.06
N PRO A 61 1.58 -37.25 -47.82
CA PRO A 61 2.52 -37.40 -46.71
C PRO A 61 3.84 -36.65 -46.99
N PRO A 62 4.60 -36.23 -45.96
CA PRO A 62 5.84 -35.51 -46.15
C PRO A 62 6.96 -36.44 -46.57
N THR A 63 7.50 -36.21 -47.75
CA THR A 63 8.77 -36.79 -48.21
C THR A 63 9.79 -35.68 -48.35
N GLY A 64 10.99 -35.95 -47.87
CA GLY A 64 12.20 -35.31 -48.38
C GLY A 64 12.88 -34.29 -47.45
N MET A 65 13.90 -34.75 -46.76
CA MET A 65 14.97 -33.97 -46.21
C MET A 65 15.60 -33.06 -47.29
N ALA A 66 15.58 -31.76 -47.08
CA ALA A 66 16.40 -30.83 -47.84
C ALA A 66 17.48 -30.21 -46.92
N ALA A 67 18.70 -30.23 -47.41
CA ALA A 67 19.94 -29.88 -46.75
C ALA A 67 19.95 -28.44 -46.20
N ARG A 68 20.49 -28.27 -44.98
CA ARG A 68 20.85 -26.98 -44.40
C ARG A 68 22.03 -26.36 -45.15
N PRO A 69 22.05 -25.05 -45.42
CA PRO A 69 23.26 -24.37 -45.86
C PRO A 69 24.23 -24.22 -44.67
N THR A 70 25.46 -24.66 -44.89
CA THR A 70 26.60 -24.50 -43.98
C THR A 70 27.04 -23.04 -43.94
N LEU A 71 26.99 -22.41 -42.78
CA LEU A 71 27.70 -21.17 -42.48
C LEU A 71 29.12 -21.46 -41.99
N PRO A 72 30.12 -20.60 -42.28
CA PRO A 72 31.50 -20.88 -41.98
C PRO A 72 31.85 -20.83 -40.50
N ASN A 73 32.71 -21.76 -40.06
CA ASN A 73 33.27 -21.90 -38.74
C ASN A 73 33.92 -20.62 -38.21
N ALA A 74 33.27 -19.95 -37.25
CA ALA A 74 33.96 -19.10 -36.29
C ALA A 74 34.37 -19.97 -35.10
N ARG A 75 35.66 -20.17 -34.92
CA ARG A 75 36.25 -20.86 -33.76
C ARG A 75 35.99 -20.00 -32.51
N PHE A 76 34.98 -20.33 -31.72
CA PHE A 76 34.88 -19.89 -30.32
C PHE A 76 35.60 -20.90 -29.44
N ALA A 77 36.66 -20.47 -28.79
CA ALA A 77 37.27 -21.18 -27.69
C ALA A 77 36.25 -21.28 -26.53
N PRO A 78 36.12 -22.43 -25.85
CA PRO A 78 35.25 -22.53 -24.68
C PRO A 78 35.88 -21.73 -23.55
N ASN A 79 35.21 -20.67 -23.13
CA ASN A 79 35.52 -19.96 -21.89
C ASN A 79 35.09 -20.86 -20.73
N LEU A 80 36.04 -21.58 -20.15
CA LEU A 80 35.85 -22.28 -18.90
C LEU A 80 35.68 -21.23 -17.80
N GLN A 81 34.43 -20.90 -17.47
CA GLN A 81 34.10 -20.20 -16.26
C GLN A 81 34.41 -21.13 -15.09
N ALA A 82 35.57 -20.92 -14.45
CA ALA A 82 35.92 -21.54 -13.20
C ALA A 82 34.86 -21.14 -12.16
N SER A 83 34.08 -22.12 -11.70
CA SER A 83 33.14 -21.94 -10.60
C SER A 83 33.93 -21.68 -9.32
N CYS A 84 33.90 -20.49 -8.78
CA CYS A 84 34.49 -20.23 -7.48
C CYS A 84 33.58 -20.74 -6.34
N ASN A 85 34.22 -21.18 -5.26
CA ASN A 85 33.57 -21.66 -4.06
C ASN A 85 32.72 -20.53 -3.44
N PRO A 86 31.49 -20.78 -2.96
CA PRO A 86 30.63 -19.77 -2.33
C PRO A 86 31.29 -19.02 -1.16
N ALA A 87 32.31 -19.58 -0.50
CA ALA A 87 33.05 -18.94 0.58
C ALA A 87 34.05 -17.85 0.13
N ASP A 88 34.40 -17.80 -1.16
CA ASP A 88 35.41 -16.90 -1.73
C ASP A 88 34.81 -15.77 -2.57
N ARG A 89 33.55 -15.40 -2.33
CA ARG A 89 32.87 -14.28 -3.00
C ARG A 89 32.84 -13.04 -2.11
N SER A 90 33.10 -11.88 -2.71
CA SER A 90 32.87 -10.59 -2.06
C SER A 90 31.36 -10.33 -1.92
N VAL A 91 31.00 -9.34 -1.11
CA VAL A 91 29.58 -8.90 -0.92
C VAL A 91 28.95 -8.38 -2.22
N SER A 92 29.75 -8.03 -3.23
CA SER A 92 29.34 -7.64 -4.57
C SER A 92 29.24 -8.81 -5.57
N GLY A 93 29.58 -10.05 -5.14
CA GLY A 93 29.46 -11.24 -5.99
C GLY A 93 30.66 -11.55 -6.87
N GLU A 94 31.76 -10.79 -6.78
CA GLU A 94 33.01 -11.01 -7.53
C GLU A 94 33.94 -12.01 -6.85
N CYS A 95 34.65 -12.83 -7.65
CA CYS A 95 35.63 -13.78 -7.14
C CYS A 95 36.90 -13.08 -6.64
N LEU A 96 37.30 -13.36 -5.40
CA LEU A 96 38.56 -12.87 -4.83
C LEU A 96 39.73 -13.71 -5.39
N ASP A 97 40.61 -13.06 -6.17
CA ASP A 97 41.77 -13.66 -6.80
C ASP A 97 42.88 -13.89 -5.77
N ARG A 98 42.95 -15.10 -5.19
CA ARG A 98 44.07 -15.53 -4.39
C ARG A 98 45.18 -16.02 -5.31
N ARG A 99 46.03 -15.14 -5.82
CA ARG A 99 47.30 -15.52 -6.38
C ARG A 99 48.23 -15.95 -5.24
N SER A 100 48.35 -17.24 -5.06
CA SER A 100 49.40 -17.85 -4.27
C SER A 100 50.76 -17.60 -4.90
N VAL A 101 51.64 -16.96 -4.19
CA VAL A 101 53.07 -16.95 -4.49
C VAL A 101 53.62 -18.32 -4.14
N THR A 102 53.76 -19.19 -5.14
CA THR A 102 54.64 -20.38 -5.05
C THR A 102 55.96 -19.99 -5.65
N GLY A 103 56.96 -19.75 -4.80
CA GLY A 103 58.33 -19.65 -5.19
C GLY A 103 59.03 -20.98 -4.86
N ASP A 104 59.34 -21.75 -5.89
CA ASP A 104 60.32 -22.84 -5.82
C ASP A 104 61.72 -22.30 -5.56
N GLY A 105 62.44 -22.85 -4.61
CA GLY A 105 63.82 -22.47 -4.33
C GLY A 105 64.51 -23.53 -3.45
N GLN A 106 65.22 -24.42 -4.17
CA GLN A 106 66.12 -25.45 -3.60
C GLN A 106 67.16 -24.91 -2.64
N GLY A 107 67.46 -25.74 -1.66
CA GLY A 107 68.37 -25.68 -0.58
C GLY A 107 69.73 -25.04 -0.77
N ARG A 108 70.18 -24.50 0.36
CA ARG A 108 71.62 -24.65 0.84
C ARG A 108 71.67 -24.37 2.33
N GLN A 109 72.16 -25.34 3.05
CA GLN A 109 72.56 -25.21 4.43
C GLN A 109 73.75 -24.23 4.56
N ALA A 110 73.60 -23.27 5.48
CA ALA A 110 74.77 -22.59 6.06
C ALA A 110 74.48 -22.30 7.54
N GLN A 111 75.27 -22.97 8.40
CA GLN A 111 75.43 -22.68 9.83
C GLN A 111 76.08 -21.32 10.00
N GLY A 112 75.58 -20.51 10.97
CA GLY A 112 76.37 -19.36 11.35
C GLY A 112 75.69 -18.39 12.31
N ARG A 113 76.02 -18.58 13.59
CA ARG A 113 76.20 -17.57 14.66
C ARG A 113 74.96 -16.82 15.21
N LEU A 114 74.74 -17.15 16.47
CA LEU A 114 74.06 -16.35 17.49
C LEU A 114 74.68 -14.94 17.56
N ASP A 115 73.87 -13.94 17.44
CA ASP A 115 74.18 -12.63 18.02
C ASP A 115 72.94 -12.11 18.80
N LYS A 116 73.25 -11.80 20.08
CA LYS A 116 72.28 -11.27 21.05
C LYS A 116 72.10 -9.77 20.82
N GLY A 117 70.83 -9.31 20.81
CA GLY A 117 70.60 -7.98 21.29
C GLY A 117 69.88 -7.03 20.33
N ARG A 118 68.61 -6.89 20.51
CA ARG A 118 67.83 -5.64 20.70
C ARG A 118 66.36 -5.92 20.44
N SER A 119 65.60 -5.99 21.52
CA SER A 119 64.12 -5.94 21.49
C SER A 119 63.67 -4.59 20.92
N ALA A 120 63.35 -4.55 19.64
CA ALA A 120 62.57 -3.47 19.08
C ALA A 120 61.11 -3.67 19.48
N LYS A 121 60.57 -2.77 20.34
CA LYS A 121 59.14 -2.65 20.61
C LYS A 121 58.45 -2.39 19.29
N VAL A 122 57.82 -3.42 18.68
CA VAL A 122 56.85 -3.24 17.64
C VAL A 122 55.60 -2.59 18.27
N THR A 123 55.51 -1.30 18.14
CA THR A 123 54.26 -0.55 18.39
C THR A 123 53.24 -1.08 17.38
N GLN A 124 52.41 -1.99 17.80
CA GLN A 124 51.18 -2.34 17.05
C GLN A 124 50.39 -1.04 16.87
N ARG A 125 50.44 -0.49 15.66
CA ARG A 125 49.55 0.56 15.21
C ARG A 125 48.16 -0.05 15.29
N ARG A 126 47.39 0.33 16.33
CA ARG A 126 45.98 0.00 16.42
C ARG A 126 45.35 0.54 15.14
N GLU A 127 44.97 -0.36 14.24
CA GLU A 127 44.06 0.01 13.15
C GLU A 127 42.82 0.67 13.77
N PRO A 128 42.35 1.80 13.22
CA PRO A 128 41.14 2.42 13.72
C PRO A 128 40.03 1.39 13.49
N LYS A 129 39.44 0.93 14.62
CA LYS A 129 38.27 0.06 14.62
C LYS A 129 37.25 0.72 13.70
N ALA A 130 37.01 0.12 12.53
CA ALA A 130 36.03 0.61 11.57
C ALA A 130 34.74 0.92 12.33
N ALA A 131 34.28 2.15 12.26
CA ALA A 131 33.01 2.54 12.82
C ALA A 131 31.97 1.56 12.28
N ALA A 132 31.24 0.88 13.17
CA ALA A 132 30.25 -0.10 12.78
C ALA A 132 29.35 0.53 11.71
N ALA A 133 29.36 -0.03 10.52
CA ALA A 133 28.53 0.45 9.41
C ALA A 133 27.10 0.50 9.92
N GLY A 134 26.45 1.66 9.85
CA GLY A 134 25.07 1.83 10.28
C GLY A 134 24.13 0.93 9.47
N ASP A 135 22.95 0.65 10.00
CA ASP A 135 21.94 -0.14 9.27
C ASP A 135 21.65 0.56 7.91
N PRO A 136 21.92 -0.11 6.77
CA PRO A 136 21.72 0.49 5.44
C PRO A 136 20.23 0.81 5.16
N ARG A 137 19.32 0.19 5.92
CA ARG A 137 17.88 0.43 5.84
C ARG A 137 17.44 1.71 6.57
N ALA A 138 18.33 2.39 7.27
CA ALA A 138 18.01 3.62 7.98
C ALA A 138 18.47 4.86 7.18
N VAL A 139 17.78 5.97 7.35
CA VAL A 139 18.23 7.28 6.90
C VAL A 139 19.45 7.65 7.72
N ALA A 140 20.56 7.99 7.05
CA ALA A 140 21.81 8.26 7.72
C ALA A 140 21.68 9.42 8.71
N ASN A 141 22.17 9.21 9.94
CA ASN A 141 22.18 10.20 11.01
C ASN A 141 20.80 10.75 11.43
N GLU A 142 19.73 10.00 11.18
CA GLU A 142 18.39 10.41 11.61
C GLU A 142 17.77 9.36 12.54
N ILE A 143 17.09 9.85 13.57
CA ILE A 143 16.31 9.05 14.51
C ILE A 143 14.91 9.64 14.67
N VAL A 144 13.97 8.76 14.96
CA VAL A 144 12.59 9.08 15.32
C VAL A 144 12.40 8.74 16.80
N ALA A 145 11.88 9.67 17.58
CA ALA A 145 11.65 9.47 19.00
C ALA A 145 10.27 9.94 19.42
N GLU A 146 9.62 9.15 20.25
CA GLU A 146 8.42 9.55 20.97
C GLU A 146 8.83 10.39 22.16
N ILE A 147 8.45 11.65 22.15
CA ILE A 147 8.74 12.63 23.20
C ILE A 147 7.48 12.99 23.97
N ASP A 148 7.64 13.51 25.16
CA ASP A 148 6.52 13.91 26.00
C ASP A 148 5.63 14.97 25.30
N ASP A 149 4.31 14.74 25.33
CA ASP A 149 3.31 15.57 24.64
C ASP A 149 3.26 17.02 25.15
N GLY A 150 3.71 17.26 26.40
CA GLY A 150 3.73 18.58 27.02
C GLY A 150 4.91 19.47 26.63
N LEU A 151 5.86 18.98 25.82
CA LEU A 151 7.05 19.77 25.47
C LEU A 151 6.70 20.87 24.45
N SER A 152 7.04 22.12 24.80
CA SER A 152 7.07 23.20 23.81
C SER A 152 8.17 22.97 22.77
N ILE A 153 8.11 23.71 21.66
CA ILE A 153 9.14 23.67 20.60
C ILE A 153 10.53 23.93 21.21
N ASP A 154 10.67 24.96 22.07
CA ASP A 154 11.95 25.30 22.70
C ASP A 154 12.46 24.22 23.65
N GLN A 155 11.54 23.54 24.35
CA GLN A 155 11.89 22.43 25.25
C GLN A 155 12.33 21.20 24.45
N ALA A 156 11.68 20.91 23.31
CA ALA A 156 12.07 19.85 22.40
C ALA A 156 13.44 20.15 21.74
N ASP A 157 13.72 21.42 21.40
CA ASP A 157 15.03 21.84 20.91
C ASP A 157 16.11 21.77 22.00
N ALA A 158 15.78 22.13 23.25
CA ALA A 158 16.67 21.96 24.39
C ALA A 158 16.99 20.49 24.68
N LEU A 159 15.98 19.59 24.55
CA LEU A 159 16.17 18.15 24.64
C LEU A 159 17.15 17.69 23.54
N ALA A 160 16.92 18.09 22.29
CA ALA A 160 17.79 17.73 21.18
C ALA A 160 19.25 18.17 21.43
N ARG A 161 19.46 19.44 21.76
CA ARG A 161 20.82 20.01 22.02
C ARG A 161 21.56 19.26 23.12
N ARG A 162 20.89 18.90 24.23
CA ARG A 162 21.54 18.15 25.34
C ARG A 162 22.09 16.81 24.88
N HIS A 163 21.46 16.20 23.90
CA HIS A 163 21.87 14.91 23.35
C HIS A 163 22.71 15.02 22.08
N GLY A 164 23.19 16.25 21.71
CA GLY A 164 23.98 16.49 20.49
C GLY A 164 23.17 16.23 19.22
N LEU A 165 21.89 16.59 19.25
CA LEU A 165 20.94 16.44 18.15
C LEU A 165 20.43 17.80 17.69
N GLN A 166 19.99 17.84 16.45
CA GLN A 166 19.16 18.90 15.87
C GLN A 166 17.75 18.34 15.65
N ARG A 167 16.74 18.99 16.18
CA ARG A 167 15.36 18.67 15.84
C ARG A 167 15.09 19.15 14.40
N ILE A 168 14.63 18.25 13.52
CA ILE A 168 14.20 18.58 12.17
C ILE A 168 12.72 18.96 12.20
N SER A 169 11.90 18.13 12.87
CA SER A 169 10.47 18.32 13.00
C SER A 169 9.96 17.60 14.24
N SER A 170 8.82 18.04 14.77
CA SER A 170 8.04 17.28 15.74
C SER A 170 6.59 17.66 15.60
N GLN A 171 5.71 16.68 15.73
CA GLN A 171 4.26 16.89 15.73
C GLN A 171 3.57 15.82 16.55
N ARG A 172 2.37 16.14 17.01
CA ARG A 172 1.46 15.17 17.60
C ARG A 172 0.79 14.39 16.47
N PHE A 173 0.73 13.08 16.64
CA PHE A 173 0.02 12.16 15.77
C PHE A 173 -1.21 11.62 16.50
N PRO A 174 -2.42 12.14 16.21
CA PRO A 174 -3.66 11.70 16.87
C PRO A 174 -3.92 10.20 16.69
N LEU A 175 -3.57 9.64 15.55
CA LEU A 175 -3.73 8.22 15.24
C LEU A 175 -3.10 7.30 16.31
N ILE A 176 -1.92 7.63 16.79
CA ILE A 176 -1.18 6.83 17.78
C ILE A 176 -1.14 7.48 19.17
N GLY A 177 -1.81 8.63 19.34
CA GLY A 177 -1.90 9.36 20.60
C GLY A 177 -0.56 9.83 21.15
N ALA A 178 0.43 10.17 20.30
CA ALA A 178 1.80 10.47 20.72
C ALA A 178 2.40 11.62 19.92
N THR A 179 3.34 12.33 20.55
CA THR A 179 4.19 13.31 19.87
C THR A 179 5.49 12.66 19.40
N ILE A 180 5.72 12.66 18.10
CA ILE A 180 6.92 12.09 17.48
C ILE A 180 7.82 13.22 16.98
N GLY A 181 9.08 13.19 17.41
CA GLY A 181 10.15 14.04 16.91
C GLY A 181 11.04 13.33 15.91
N LEU A 182 11.41 14.04 14.86
CA LEU A 182 12.46 13.66 13.91
C LEU A 182 13.71 14.48 14.24
N PHE A 183 14.81 13.80 14.52
CA PHE A 183 16.06 14.40 14.96
C PHE A 183 17.23 13.97 14.08
N ARG A 184 18.17 14.90 13.84
CA ARG A 184 19.43 14.65 13.14
C ARG A 184 20.58 14.64 14.14
N ILE A 185 21.44 13.64 14.02
CA ILE A 185 22.69 13.54 14.77
C ILE A 185 23.70 14.52 14.16
N THR A 186 24.21 15.45 14.98
CA THR A 186 25.11 16.51 14.51
C THR A 186 26.58 16.19 14.72
N ASP A 187 26.88 15.15 15.47
CA ASP A 187 28.23 14.68 15.75
C ASP A 187 28.53 13.32 15.06
N ARG A 188 29.67 12.71 15.37
CA ARG A 188 30.13 11.45 14.75
C ARG A 188 29.64 10.20 15.48
N ARG A 189 28.73 10.31 16.44
CA ARG A 189 28.20 9.12 17.14
C ARG A 189 27.31 8.29 16.21
N SER A 190 27.29 6.99 16.44
CA SER A 190 26.39 6.09 15.72
C SER A 190 24.93 6.28 16.16
N VAL A 191 23.99 6.01 15.25
CA VAL A 191 22.54 5.97 15.53
C VAL A 191 22.24 5.15 16.78
N GLN A 192 22.87 3.97 16.93
CA GLN A 192 22.68 3.11 18.11
C GLN A 192 23.16 3.75 19.42
N ALA A 193 24.30 4.46 19.40
CA ALA A 193 24.83 5.12 20.60
C ALA A 193 23.92 6.26 21.04
N VAL A 194 23.45 7.07 20.08
CA VAL A 194 22.55 8.18 20.33
C VAL A 194 21.17 7.69 20.76
N SER A 195 20.62 6.66 20.12
CA SER A 195 19.34 6.08 20.51
C SER A 195 19.35 5.58 21.95
N ARG A 196 20.42 4.91 22.38
CA ARG A 196 20.57 4.47 23.78
C ARG A 196 20.66 5.64 24.77
N ALA A 197 21.43 6.69 24.41
CA ALA A 197 21.55 7.86 25.25
C ALA A 197 20.24 8.66 25.37
N LEU A 198 19.51 8.79 24.27
CA LEU A 198 18.23 9.50 24.25
C LEU A 198 17.12 8.71 24.94
N ALA A 199 17.09 7.38 24.81
CA ALA A 199 16.15 6.49 25.50
C ALA A 199 16.27 6.51 27.04
N ALA A 200 17.38 7.00 27.57
CA ALA A 200 17.59 7.18 29.01
C ALA A 200 17.01 8.52 29.55
N ASP A 201 16.57 9.44 28.68
CA ASP A 201 15.93 10.69 29.12
C ASP A 201 14.46 10.42 29.49
N ALA A 202 14.04 10.85 30.69
CA ALA A 202 12.70 10.60 31.21
C ALA A 202 11.57 11.21 30.36
N ARG A 203 11.89 12.16 29.46
CA ARG A 203 10.94 12.79 28.53
C ARG A 203 10.85 12.08 27.19
N VAL A 204 11.49 10.92 27.05
CA VAL A 204 11.52 10.12 25.82
C VAL A 204 10.99 8.73 26.12
N ARG A 205 9.90 8.35 25.46
CA ARG A 205 9.23 7.06 25.67
C ARG A 205 9.80 5.95 24.79
N SER A 206 10.16 6.29 23.56
CA SER A 206 10.74 5.35 22.62
C SER A 206 11.65 6.05 21.61
N VAL A 207 12.66 5.33 21.11
CA VAL A 207 13.60 5.82 20.09
C VAL A 207 13.89 4.71 19.10
N GLN A 208 13.90 5.05 17.82
CA GLN A 208 14.31 4.14 16.76
C GLN A 208 15.04 4.89 15.63
N PRO A 209 15.76 4.20 14.73
CA PRO A 209 16.22 4.78 13.48
C PRO A 209 15.05 5.27 12.63
N ASN A 210 15.28 6.34 11.84
CA ASN A 210 14.35 6.72 10.77
C ASN A 210 14.58 5.79 9.59
N TYR A 211 13.73 4.77 9.42
CA TYR A 211 13.91 3.75 8.39
C TYR A 211 13.50 4.25 7.01
N ARG A 212 14.07 3.63 5.96
CA ARG A 212 13.77 3.87 4.55
C ARG A 212 12.71 2.89 4.06
N TYR A 213 11.84 3.40 3.21
CA TYR A 213 10.86 2.63 2.45
C TYR A 213 11.04 2.92 0.97
N THR A 214 10.79 1.94 0.12
CA THR A 214 10.93 2.03 -1.35
C THR A 214 9.67 1.54 -2.04
N LEU A 215 9.35 2.15 -3.17
CA LEU A 215 8.25 1.71 -4.03
C LEU A 215 8.57 0.36 -4.66
N GLN A 216 7.55 -0.46 -4.86
CA GLN A 216 7.69 -1.84 -5.32
C GLN A 216 7.34 -1.97 -6.81
N GLN A 217 8.23 -1.48 -7.67
CA GLN A 217 8.15 -1.61 -9.12
C GLN A 217 9.44 -2.20 -9.69
N GLN A 218 9.34 -2.84 -10.85
CA GLN A 218 10.47 -3.23 -11.68
C GLN A 218 10.47 -2.36 -12.93
N SER A 219 11.63 -1.81 -13.29
CA SER A 219 11.84 -1.23 -14.61
C SER A 219 11.90 -2.37 -15.62
N ALA A 220 10.81 -2.61 -16.33
CA ALA A 220 10.84 -3.47 -17.51
C ALA A 220 11.28 -2.64 -18.72
N PRO A 221 12.04 -3.21 -19.69
CA PRO A 221 12.21 -2.57 -20.97
C PRO A 221 10.83 -2.36 -21.60
N PRO A 222 10.61 -1.26 -22.34
CA PRO A 222 9.35 -1.02 -23.03
C PRO A 222 9.09 -2.17 -24.00
N VAL A 223 7.93 -2.82 -23.86
CA VAL A 223 7.46 -3.84 -24.80
C VAL A 223 6.64 -3.13 -25.86
N GLU A 224 7.03 -3.26 -27.14
CA GLU A 224 6.20 -2.81 -28.26
C GLU A 224 5.01 -3.77 -28.41
N GLY A 225 3.79 -3.22 -28.28
CA GLY A 225 2.54 -3.95 -28.48
C GLY A 225 1.35 -3.10 -28.03
N ASP A 226 0.14 -3.42 -28.48
CA ASP A 226 -1.12 -2.91 -27.91
C ASP A 226 -1.54 -3.86 -26.78
N PRO A 227 -1.11 -3.62 -25.52
CA PRO A 227 -1.38 -4.52 -24.43
C PRO A 227 -2.83 -4.31 -24.01
N ALA A 228 -3.69 -5.22 -24.43
CA ALA A 228 -5.01 -5.33 -23.80
C ALA A 228 -4.80 -5.40 -22.29
N GLN A 229 -5.68 -4.75 -21.51
CA GLN A 229 -5.68 -4.85 -20.04
C GLN A 229 -6.09 -6.30 -19.62
N TYR A 230 -5.18 -7.28 -19.84
CA TYR A 230 -5.44 -8.69 -19.55
C TYR A 230 -5.90 -8.92 -18.10
N ALA A 231 -5.44 -8.06 -17.19
CA ALA A 231 -5.79 -8.08 -15.77
C ALA A 231 -7.31 -7.99 -15.54
N LEU A 232 -8.04 -7.27 -16.38
CA LEU A 232 -9.49 -7.12 -16.26
C LEU A 232 -10.20 -8.47 -16.40
N ALA A 233 -9.84 -9.24 -17.44
CA ALA A 233 -10.40 -10.58 -17.66
C ALA A 233 -9.97 -11.57 -16.57
N LYS A 234 -8.70 -11.51 -16.15
CA LYS A 234 -8.16 -12.36 -15.07
C LYS A 234 -8.90 -12.18 -13.75
N LEU A 235 -9.25 -10.95 -13.42
CA LEU A 235 -9.96 -10.56 -12.20
C LEU A 235 -11.50 -10.61 -12.37
N ARG A 236 -12.01 -10.83 -13.59
CA ARG A 236 -13.44 -10.79 -13.93
C ARG A 236 -14.09 -9.44 -13.57
N LEU A 237 -13.34 -8.37 -13.80
CA LEU A 237 -13.77 -7.00 -13.47
C LEU A 237 -14.97 -6.52 -14.30
N PRO A 238 -15.05 -6.76 -15.63
CA PRO A 238 -16.20 -6.31 -16.41
C PRO A 238 -17.54 -6.88 -15.93
N GLU A 239 -17.53 -8.11 -15.43
CA GLU A 239 -18.72 -8.75 -14.85
C GLU A 239 -19.01 -8.21 -13.44
N ALA A 240 -17.96 -7.98 -12.63
CA ALA A 240 -18.10 -7.43 -11.28
C ALA A 240 -18.66 -6.00 -11.31
N HIS A 241 -18.24 -5.18 -12.28
CA HIS A 241 -18.70 -3.79 -12.44
C HIS A 241 -20.18 -3.65 -12.77
N ARG A 242 -20.85 -4.73 -13.18
CA ARG A 242 -22.33 -4.73 -13.28
C ARG A 242 -23.02 -4.75 -11.91
N LEU A 243 -22.28 -5.03 -10.84
CA LEU A 243 -22.78 -5.18 -9.48
C LEU A 243 -22.23 -4.12 -8.53
N ALA A 244 -21.00 -3.65 -8.73
CA ALA A 244 -20.33 -2.64 -7.93
C ALA A 244 -19.14 -2.02 -8.69
N GLU A 245 -18.90 -0.73 -8.54
CA GLU A 245 -17.86 0.04 -9.23
C GLU A 245 -16.98 0.86 -8.26
N GLY A 246 -17.10 0.64 -6.95
CA GLY A 246 -16.37 1.32 -5.89
C GLY A 246 -17.03 2.62 -5.41
N ALA A 247 -18.30 2.87 -5.76
CA ALA A 247 -19.00 4.08 -5.39
C ALA A 247 -19.10 4.26 -3.86
N ASN A 248 -18.97 5.52 -3.39
CA ASN A 248 -19.01 5.89 -1.97
C ASN A 248 -17.89 5.25 -1.11
N VAL A 249 -16.85 4.69 -1.71
CA VAL A 249 -15.69 4.16 -1.01
C VAL A 249 -14.48 5.06 -1.23
N THR A 250 -13.79 5.38 -0.14
CA THR A 250 -12.58 6.23 -0.17
C THR A 250 -11.33 5.36 0.01
N ILE A 251 -10.42 5.43 -0.97
CA ILE A 251 -9.14 4.72 -0.96
C ILE A 251 -8.02 5.74 -0.80
N ALA A 252 -7.22 5.65 0.26
CA ALA A 252 -5.97 6.38 0.36
C ALA A 252 -4.86 5.64 -0.38
N VAL A 253 -4.24 6.30 -1.34
CA VAL A 253 -3.06 5.81 -2.08
C VAL A 253 -1.84 6.51 -1.51
N ILE A 254 -1.08 5.79 -0.67
CA ILE A 254 0.19 6.30 -0.11
C ILE A 254 1.32 5.92 -1.08
N ASP A 255 1.76 6.90 -1.87
CA ASP A 255 2.68 6.66 -2.99
C ASP A 255 3.51 7.92 -3.33
N SER A 256 4.05 8.01 -4.52
CA SER A 256 4.61 9.22 -5.12
C SER A 256 3.50 10.15 -5.65
N GLY A 257 3.88 11.31 -6.20
CA GLY A 257 2.91 12.25 -6.77
C GLY A 257 2.10 11.65 -7.91
N VAL A 258 0.82 12.01 -8.00
CA VAL A 258 -0.13 11.60 -9.05
C VAL A 258 -0.36 12.76 -10.02
N ASP A 259 -0.39 12.49 -11.32
CA ASP A 259 -0.84 13.46 -12.32
C ASP A 259 -2.37 13.56 -12.33
N LEU A 260 -2.92 14.40 -11.47
CA LEU A 260 -4.36 14.59 -11.34
C LEU A 260 -5.02 15.18 -12.58
N LYS A 261 -4.24 15.69 -13.56
CA LYS A 261 -4.74 16.24 -14.82
C LYS A 261 -4.72 15.20 -15.95
N HIS A 262 -4.28 13.98 -15.68
CA HIS A 262 -4.25 12.93 -16.69
C HIS A 262 -5.65 12.66 -17.24
N PRO A 263 -5.86 12.51 -18.56
CA PRO A 263 -7.17 12.27 -19.16
C PRO A 263 -7.95 11.09 -18.56
N GLU A 264 -7.26 10.05 -18.08
CA GLU A 264 -7.88 8.91 -17.39
C GLU A 264 -8.62 9.28 -16.10
N PHE A 265 -8.35 10.45 -15.54
CA PHE A 265 -8.90 10.92 -14.27
C PHE A 265 -9.89 12.08 -14.40
N ALA A 266 -10.35 12.41 -15.63
CA ALA A 266 -11.11 13.62 -15.90
C ALA A 266 -12.35 13.80 -15.00
N ASP A 267 -13.02 12.71 -14.63
CA ASP A 267 -14.24 12.72 -13.80
C ASP A 267 -14.03 11.97 -12.46
N ALA A 268 -12.80 11.59 -12.14
CA ALA A 268 -12.48 10.90 -10.89
C ALA A 268 -12.41 11.88 -9.70
N SER A 269 -12.82 11.43 -8.54
CA SER A 269 -12.81 12.22 -7.31
C SER A 269 -11.47 12.07 -6.58
N PHE A 270 -10.72 13.17 -6.46
CA PHE A 270 -9.43 13.20 -5.77
C PHE A 270 -9.39 14.25 -4.65
N ASP A 271 -8.81 13.86 -3.53
CA ASP A 271 -8.13 14.75 -2.58
C ASP A 271 -6.63 14.49 -2.66
N ALA A 272 -5.83 15.52 -2.44
CA ALA A 272 -4.37 15.40 -2.47
C ALA A 272 -3.75 15.90 -1.17
N PHE A 273 -2.77 15.16 -0.67
CA PHE A 273 -1.98 15.55 0.50
C PHE A 273 -0.49 15.27 0.27
N ASP A 274 0.33 16.26 0.60
CA ASP A 274 1.78 16.12 0.53
C ASP A 274 2.38 15.87 1.93
N ALA A 275 2.69 14.60 2.22
CA ALA A 275 3.34 14.20 3.45
C ALA A 275 4.85 14.47 3.43
N LEU A 276 5.46 14.48 2.23
CA LEU A 276 6.90 14.63 2.04
C LEU A 276 7.35 16.08 2.16
N GLY A 277 6.60 17.02 1.58
CA GLY A 277 6.96 18.41 1.39
C GLY A 277 7.86 18.63 0.17
N GLY A 278 7.88 19.84 -0.37
CA GLY A 278 8.66 20.23 -1.55
C GLY A 278 7.86 20.29 -2.85
N ASP A 279 8.53 20.67 -3.94
CA ASP A 279 7.90 21.03 -5.22
C ASP A 279 8.02 19.91 -6.28
N GLU A 280 8.29 18.66 -5.88
CA GLU A 280 8.35 17.56 -6.85
C GLU A 280 6.99 17.30 -7.47
N GLY A 281 6.96 17.24 -8.80
CA GLY A 281 5.75 17.01 -9.60
C GLY A 281 5.23 15.56 -9.53
N PRO A 282 4.29 15.23 -10.43
CA PRO A 282 3.76 13.87 -10.53
C PRO A 282 4.84 12.87 -10.95
N HIS A 283 4.66 11.63 -10.55
CA HIS A 283 5.58 10.52 -10.84
C HIS A 283 4.85 9.35 -11.47
N ALA A 284 5.54 8.61 -12.33
CA ALA A 284 4.97 7.51 -13.09
C ALA A 284 4.34 6.41 -12.23
N HIS A 285 4.94 6.09 -11.07
CA HIS A 285 4.43 5.04 -10.19
C HIS A 285 3.08 5.42 -9.55
N GLY A 286 3.00 6.55 -8.85
CA GLY A 286 1.75 6.98 -8.19
C GLY A 286 0.62 7.24 -9.20
N THR A 287 0.95 7.82 -10.38
CA THR A 287 -0.02 7.99 -11.48
C THR A 287 -0.53 6.62 -11.96
N GLY A 288 0.37 5.64 -12.14
CA GLY A 288 0.01 4.27 -12.52
C GLY A 288 -0.85 3.57 -11.47
N ILE A 289 -0.51 3.68 -10.17
CA ILE A 289 -1.30 3.09 -9.08
C ILE A 289 -2.71 3.67 -9.02
N ALA A 290 -2.85 5.01 -9.10
CA ALA A 290 -4.16 5.65 -9.19
C ALA A 290 -4.95 5.15 -10.41
N GLY A 291 -4.25 4.98 -11.56
CA GLY A 291 -4.85 4.47 -12.79
C GLY A 291 -5.37 3.04 -12.70
N VAL A 292 -4.66 2.13 -12.03
CA VAL A 292 -5.17 0.77 -11.76
C VAL A 292 -6.50 0.82 -11.02
N ILE A 293 -6.69 1.81 -10.15
CA ILE A 293 -7.89 1.89 -9.30
C ILE A 293 -9.02 2.64 -10.01
N VAL A 294 -8.78 3.86 -10.55
CA VAL A 294 -9.86 4.77 -10.96
C VAL A 294 -9.82 5.25 -12.41
N SER A 295 -9.04 4.63 -13.30
CA SER A 295 -9.14 4.94 -14.72
C SER A 295 -10.54 4.64 -15.27
N HIS A 296 -11.10 5.53 -16.11
CA HIS A 296 -12.42 5.33 -16.69
C HIS A 296 -12.62 6.04 -18.07
N LYS A 297 -11.52 6.23 -18.81
CA LYS A 297 -11.56 6.77 -20.20
C LYS A 297 -11.14 5.71 -21.20
N ARG A 298 -9.86 5.65 -21.53
CA ARG A 298 -9.27 4.61 -22.39
C ARG A 298 -9.05 3.30 -21.63
N LEU A 299 -8.68 3.41 -20.36
CA LEU A 299 -8.46 2.28 -19.47
C LEU A 299 -9.66 2.12 -18.53
N MET A 300 -9.83 0.89 -18.04
CA MET A 300 -10.79 0.56 -16.99
C MET A 300 -10.02 0.35 -15.67
N GLY A 301 -10.37 1.11 -14.65
CA GLY A 301 -9.89 0.91 -13.29
C GLY A 301 -10.61 -0.26 -12.60
N SER A 302 -10.05 -0.74 -11.49
CA SER A 302 -10.65 -1.79 -10.68
C SER A 302 -11.82 -1.31 -9.82
N ALA A 303 -11.88 0.01 -9.53
CA ALA A 303 -12.98 0.66 -8.80
C ALA A 303 -13.13 2.10 -9.34
N PRO A 304 -13.68 2.28 -10.57
CA PRO A 304 -13.64 3.54 -11.29
C PRO A 304 -14.37 4.69 -10.59
N TYR A 305 -15.34 4.41 -9.74
CA TYR A 305 -16.10 5.43 -9.00
C TYR A 305 -15.67 5.58 -7.52
N ALA A 306 -14.54 4.96 -7.12
CA ALA A 306 -13.98 5.21 -5.81
C ALA A 306 -13.40 6.64 -5.71
N ARG A 307 -13.49 7.24 -4.52
CA ARG A 307 -12.77 8.48 -4.20
C ARG A 307 -11.34 8.15 -3.81
N ILE A 308 -10.39 8.91 -4.32
CA ILE A 308 -8.97 8.73 -3.99
C ILE A 308 -8.47 9.86 -3.08
N ILE A 309 -7.81 9.49 -1.99
CA ILE A 309 -6.92 10.38 -1.25
C ILE A 309 -5.50 10.09 -1.74
N ALA A 310 -4.99 10.91 -2.65
CA ALA A 310 -3.63 10.79 -3.18
C ALA A 310 -2.63 11.38 -2.18
N VAL A 311 -1.89 10.52 -1.48
CA VAL A 311 -0.91 10.95 -0.46
C VAL A 311 0.48 10.82 -1.03
N ARG A 312 1.12 11.96 -1.36
CA ARG A 312 2.52 11.99 -1.78
C ARG A 312 3.43 11.78 -0.57
N ALA A 313 3.97 10.58 -0.44
CA ALA A 313 4.89 10.18 0.61
C ALA A 313 6.26 9.76 0.09
N PHE A 314 6.42 9.60 -1.23
CA PHE A 314 7.66 9.18 -1.88
C PHE A 314 8.15 10.24 -2.86
N GLY A 315 9.45 10.50 -2.83
CA GLY A 315 10.15 11.42 -3.72
C GLY A 315 11.50 10.86 -4.13
N MET A 316 12.12 11.46 -5.14
CA MET A 316 13.39 11.00 -5.68
C MET A 316 14.50 11.04 -4.62
N ALA A 317 15.28 9.96 -4.54
CA ALA A 317 16.41 9.90 -3.62
C ALA A 317 17.49 10.93 -3.99
N LYS A 318 17.99 11.68 -3.00
CA LYS A 318 18.98 12.75 -3.19
C LYS A 318 20.30 12.32 -3.85
N LYS A 319 20.63 11.03 -3.85
CA LYS A 319 21.91 10.46 -4.34
C LYS A 319 21.76 9.61 -5.61
N GLY A 320 20.69 9.80 -6.37
CA GLY A 320 20.40 8.96 -7.54
C GLY A 320 19.96 7.55 -7.12
N GLY A 321 18.70 7.27 -7.25
CA GLY A 321 18.01 6.03 -6.90
C GLY A 321 16.53 6.19 -7.20
N GLY A 322 15.75 5.13 -7.02
CA GLY A 322 14.29 5.21 -7.14
C GLY A 322 13.67 6.07 -6.03
N PRO A 323 12.37 6.35 -6.14
CA PRO A 323 11.64 7.07 -5.11
C PRO A 323 11.74 6.39 -3.74
N GLU A 324 12.05 7.18 -2.71
CA GLU A 324 12.17 6.70 -1.33
C GLU A 324 11.33 7.52 -0.35
N SER A 325 11.01 6.94 0.77
CA SER A 325 10.33 7.56 1.91
C SER A 325 11.03 7.22 3.22
N SER A 326 10.49 7.71 4.34
CA SER A 326 11.00 7.40 5.67
C SER A 326 9.87 7.09 6.66
N SER A 327 10.20 6.45 7.79
CA SER A 327 9.25 6.15 8.87
C SER A 327 8.39 7.36 9.24
N TYR A 328 9.02 8.52 9.39
CA TYR A 328 8.34 9.75 9.78
C TYR A 328 7.31 10.21 8.73
N VAL A 329 7.65 10.13 7.45
CA VAL A 329 6.76 10.52 6.35
C VAL A 329 5.63 9.52 6.18
N ILE A 330 5.92 8.21 6.27
CA ILE A 330 4.88 7.15 6.22
C ILE A 330 3.90 7.30 7.39
N LEU A 331 4.39 7.62 8.60
CA LEU A 331 3.51 7.90 9.73
C LEU A 331 2.56 9.07 9.46
N LYS A 332 3.08 10.18 8.89
CA LYS A 332 2.25 11.33 8.47
C LYS A 332 1.18 10.91 7.46
N ALA A 333 1.55 10.08 6.49
CA ALA A 333 0.64 9.60 5.46
C ALA A 333 -0.49 8.73 6.03
N LEU A 334 -0.15 7.79 6.94
CA LEU A 334 -1.13 6.93 7.62
C LEU A 334 -2.06 7.72 8.55
N ASP A 335 -1.50 8.69 9.30
CA ASP A 335 -2.28 9.56 10.18
C ASP A 335 -3.30 10.38 9.36
N TYR A 336 -2.82 11.01 8.27
CA TYR A 336 -3.69 11.76 7.37
C TYR A 336 -4.81 10.90 6.79
N ALA A 337 -4.47 9.75 6.20
CA ALA A 337 -5.44 8.84 5.60
C ALA A 337 -6.54 8.41 6.58
N ALA A 338 -6.15 8.01 7.80
CA ALA A 338 -7.06 7.57 8.83
C ALA A 338 -7.96 8.68 9.41
N LEU A 339 -7.51 9.93 9.37
CA LEU A 339 -8.26 11.09 9.87
C LEU A 339 -9.17 11.71 8.78
N HIS A 340 -8.91 11.43 7.49
CA HIS A 340 -9.67 12.00 6.37
C HIS A 340 -10.62 11.00 5.70
N GLY A 341 -11.02 9.96 6.44
CA GLY A 341 -12.11 9.07 6.05
C GLY A 341 -11.73 7.98 5.06
N ALA A 342 -10.44 7.63 4.95
CA ALA A 342 -10.05 6.45 4.17
C ALA A 342 -10.70 5.19 4.76
N GLN A 343 -11.39 4.42 3.93
CA GLN A 343 -11.92 3.11 4.25
C GLN A 343 -10.93 2.00 3.84
N ILE A 344 -10.09 2.32 2.86
CA ILE A 344 -9.01 1.44 2.38
C ILE A 344 -7.73 2.26 2.31
N VAL A 345 -6.60 1.64 2.65
CA VAL A 345 -5.25 2.21 2.45
C VAL A 345 -4.45 1.27 1.55
N ASN A 346 -4.07 1.77 0.37
CA ASN A 346 -3.14 1.10 -0.55
C ASN A 346 -1.70 1.49 -0.24
N MET A 347 -0.85 0.49 -0.02
CA MET A 347 0.56 0.64 0.36
C MET A 347 1.46 -0.10 -0.63
N SER A 348 1.73 0.54 -1.79
CA SER A 348 2.54 -0.03 -2.88
C SER A 348 4.04 0.11 -2.65
N PHE A 349 4.49 -0.07 -1.41
CA PHE A 349 5.88 0.10 -0.98
C PHE A 349 6.31 -0.97 0.03
N ALA A 350 7.61 -1.07 0.26
CA ALA A 350 8.16 -1.97 1.25
C ALA A 350 9.39 -1.37 1.97
N GLY A 351 9.60 -1.84 3.18
CA GLY A 351 10.72 -1.48 4.04
C GLY A 351 10.98 -2.52 5.12
N PRO A 352 11.85 -2.22 6.08
CA PRO A 352 12.10 -3.09 7.21
C PRO A 352 10.94 -3.08 8.22
N LYS A 353 10.97 -3.99 9.18
CA LYS A 353 10.09 -3.96 10.34
C LYS A 353 10.35 -2.70 11.16
N ASP A 354 9.28 -1.98 11.53
CA ASP A 354 9.32 -0.65 12.12
C ASP A 354 8.25 -0.53 13.21
N ALA A 355 8.67 -0.39 14.44
CA ALA A 355 7.76 -0.41 15.59
C ALA A 355 6.75 0.75 15.59
N VAL A 356 7.14 1.94 15.11
CA VAL A 356 6.23 3.09 15.02
C VAL A 356 5.17 2.85 13.94
N ILE A 357 5.59 2.32 12.78
CA ILE A 357 4.67 2.01 11.70
C ILE A 357 3.76 0.84 12.06
N GLU A 358 4.25 -0.21 12.74
CA GLU A 358 3.40 -1.30 13.22
C GLU A 358 2.31 -0.80 14.19
N ARG A 359 2.65 0.15 15.05
CA ARG A 359 1.70 0.78 15.97
C ARG A 359 0.66 1.62 15.20
N ALA A 360 1.08 2.35 14.18
CA ALA A 360 0.17 3.10 13.31
C ALA A 360 -0.77 2.17 12.54
N ILE A 361 -0.27 1.06 11.98
CA ILE A 361 -1.08 0.05 11.29
C ILE A 361 -2.13 -0.55 12.25
N ALA A 362 -1.75 -0.89 13.46
CA ALA A 362 -2.69 -1.40 14.47
C ALA A 362 -3.79 -0.37 14.79
N ALA A 363 -3.44 0.91 14.88
CA ALA A 363 -4.38 1.99 15.11
C ALA A 363 -5.31 2.23 13.90
N VAL A 364 -4.81 2.13 12.66
CA VAL A 364 -5.61 2.19 11.43
C VAL A 364 -6.60 1.02 11.38
N ALA A 365 -6.14 -0.20 11.69
CA ALA A 365 -6.99 -1.39 11.75
C ALA A 365 -8.11 -1.24 12.79
N SER A 366 -7.81 -0.70 13.98
CA SER A 366 -8.82 -0.48 15.03
C SER A 366 -9.91 0.53 14.65
N LYS A 367 -9.66 1.37 13.65
CA LYS A 367 -10.67 2.28 13.06
C LYS A 367 -11.53 1.60 11.96
N GLY A 368 -11.33 0.32 11.70
CA GLY A 368 -12.08 -0.42 10.69
C GLY A 368 -11.60 -0.19 9.25
N VAL A 369 -10.37 0.28 9.05
CA VAL A 369 -9.80 0.57 7.73
C VAL A 369 -9.11 -0.67 7.17
N VAL A 370 -9.45 -1.05 5.94
CA VAL A 370 -8.81 -2.15 5.21
C VAL A 370 -7.43 -1.68 4.72
N MET A 371 -6.42 -2.49 4.94
CA MET A 371 -5.06 -2.18 4.48
C MET A 371 -4.55 -3.24 3.52
N VAL A 372 -4.09 -2.82 2.35
CA VAL A 372 -3.55 -3.68 1.29
C VAL A 372 -2.12 -3.25 1.00
N ALA A 373 -1.21 -4.21 0.86
CA ALA A 373 0.18 -3.90 0.55
C ALA A 373 0.82 -4.86 -0.44
N ALA A 374 1.77 -4.33 -1.20
CA ALA A 374 2.64 -5.08 -2.09
C ALA A 374 3.52 -6.06 -1.29
N ALA A 375 3.57 -7.32 -1.69
CA ALA A 375 4.41 -8.35 -1.04
C ALA A 375 5.90 -7.99 -1.05
N GLY A 376 6.35 -7.23 -2.05
CA GLY A 376 7.73 -6.86 -2.31
C GLY A 376 8.28 -7.48 -3.58
N ASN A 377 9.34 -6.89 -4.13
CA ASN A 377 9.96 -7.31 -5.40
C ASN A 377 11.44 -7.74 -5.21
N ALA A 378 11.77 -8.33 -4.07
CA ALA A 378 13.11 -8.81 -3.75
C ALA A 378 13.29 -10.33 -3.99
N GLY A 379 12.26 -11.00 -4.52
CA GLY A 379 12.29 -12.40 -4.97
C GLY A 379 12.21 -13.44 -3.85
N ALA A 380 12.42 -14.69 -4.25
CA ALA A 380 12.16 -15.87 -3.44
C ALA A 380 12.95 -15.96 -2.11
N LYS A 381 14.11 -15.32 -2.01
CA LYS A 381 14.98 -15.38 -0.83
C LYS A 381 14.79 -14.19 0.12
N SER A 382 13.89 -13.26 -0.21
CA SER A 382 13.61 -12.11 0.64
C SER A 382 12.92 -12.54 1.94
N PRO A 383 13.36 -12.03 3.10
CA PRO A 383 12.52 -12.10 4.29
C PRO A 383 11.23 -11.30 4.05
N PRO A 384 10.19 -11.49 4.89
CA PRO A 384 9.01 -10.66 4.83
C PRO A 384 9.37 -9.17 4.91
N LEU A 385 8.85 -8.39 3.97
CA LEU A 385 8.97 -6.94 3.97
C LEU A 385 7.69 -6.32 4.57
N TYR A 386 7.83 -5.12 5.11
CA TYR A 386 6.75 -4.41 5.77
C TYR A 386 6.32 -3.19 4.95
N PRO A 387 5.02 -2.87 4.91
CA PRO A 387 3.94 -3.31 5.81
C PRO A 387 3.32 -4.67 5.48
N ALA A 388 3.59 -5.30 4.35
CA ALA A 388 2.95 -6.55 3.93
C ALA A 388 3.06 -7.70 4.96
N GLY A 389 4.21 -7.81 5.67
CA GLY A 389 4.43 -8.81 6.72
C GLY A 389 3.62 -8.58 8.00
N ASN A 390 2.82 -7.52 8.12
CA ASN A 390 1.98 -7.26 9.28
C ASN A 390 0.64 -8.02 9.16
N PRO A 391 0.16 -8.71 10.22
CA PRO A 391 -1.06 -9.53 10.16
C PRO A 391 -2.34 -8.73 9.85
N ASN A 392 -2.38 -7.43 10.14
CA ASN A 392 -3.52 -6.56 9.81
C ASN A 392 -3.54 -6.10 8.35
N VAL A 393 -2.56 -6.49 7.53
CA VAL A 393 -2.40 -6.03 6.16
C VAL A 393 -2.63 -7.19 5.18
N ILE A 394 -3.41 -6.97 4.14
CA ILE A 394 -3.61 -7.91 3.05
C ILE A 394 -2.39 -7.83 2.14
N ALA A 395 -1.49 -8.81 2.25
CA ALA A 395 -0.30 -8.89 1.42
C ALA A 395 -0.61 -9.51 0.06
N VAL A 396 -0.20 -8.88 -1.04
CA VAL A 396 -0.53 -9.30 -2.39
C VAL A 396 0.72 -9.61 -3.19
N SER A 397 0.83 -10.85 -3.69
CA SER A 397 1.85 -11.27 -4.65
C SER A 397 1.43 -10.97 -6.09
N ALA A 398 2.37 -11.02 -7.05
CA ALA A 398 2.12 -10.64 -8.43
C ALA A 398 2.12 -11.85 -9.38
N THR A 399 1.12 -11.92 -10.27
CA THR A 399 1.06 -12.90 -11.36
C THR A 399 1.16 -12.24 -12.74
N ASP A 400 1.51 -13.04 -13.75
CA ASP A 400 1.45 -12.66 -15.15
C ASP A 400 0.12 -13.08 -15.82
N ASP A 401 0.04 -12.91 -17.14
CA ASP A 401 -1.10 -13.29 -17.98
C ASP A 401 -1.35 -14.80 -18.03
N ARG A 402 -0.36 -15.62 -17.64
CA ARG A 402 -0.41 -17.10 -17.61
C ARG A 402 -0.58 -17.67 -16.21
N ASP A 403 -0.94 -16.83 -15.24
CA ASP A 403 -1.05 -17.21 -13.81
C ASP A 403 0.29 -17.66 -13.19
N GLN A 404 1.43 -17.31 -13.81
CA GLN A 404 2.73 -17.60 -13.23
C GLN A 404 3.12 -16.49 -12.25
N LEU A 405 3.74 -16.87 -11.14
CA LEU A 405 4.26 -15.89 -10.18
C LEU A 405 5.36 -15.04 -10.81
N LEU A 406 5.24 -13.73 -10.73
CA LEU A 406 6.31 -12.81 -11.13
C LEU A 406 7.62 -13.19 -10.39
N PRO A 407 8.73 -13.46 -11.10
CA PRO A 407 9.97 -13.95 -10.48
C PRO A 407 10.48 -13.08 -9.34
N ALA A 408 10.28 -11.77 -9.44
CA ALA A 408 10.64 -10.81 -8.41
C ALA A 408 9.69 -10.79 -7.22
N SER A 409 8.46 -11.31 -7.33
CA SER A 409 7.51 -11.31 -6.23
C SER A 409 8.09 -12.04 -5.02
N ASN A 410 7.97 -11.41 -3.84
CA ASN A 410 8.28 -12.08 -2.58
C ASN A 410 7.29 -13.21 -2.31
N ARG A 411 7.69 -14.14 -1.47
CA ARG A 411 6.99 -15.37 -1.10
C ARG A 411 6.97 -15.55 0.41
N GLY A 412 6.02 -16.32 0.91
CA GLY A 412 5.96 -16.69 2.31
C GLY A 412 4.54 -16.80 2.85
N ASN A 413 4.41 -17.35 4.04
CA ASN A 413 3.13 -17.61 4.70
C ASN A 413 2.29 -16.35 5.00
N TYR A 414 2.87 -15.16 4.87
CA TYR A 414 2.17 -13.89 5.05
C TYR A 414 1.38 -13.43 3.82
N ILE A 415 1.65 -14.01 2.63
CA ILE A 415 0.91 -13.69 1.40
C ILE A 415 -0.57 -14.07 1.59
N ALA A 416 -1.47 -13.12 1.42
CA ALA A 416 -2.91 -13.36 1.54
C ALA A 416 -3.51 -13.94 0.27
N LEU A 417 -3.20 -13.33 -0.89
CA LEU A 417 -3.66 -13.73 -2.22
C LEU A 417 -2.74 -13.12 -3.28
N ALA A 418 -2.96 -13.50 -4.54
CA ALA A 418 -2.27 -13.01 -5.70
C ALA A 418 -3.19 -12.16 -6.60
N ALA A 419 -2.60 -11.28 -7.40
CA ALA A 419 -3.31 -10.54 -8.45
C ALA A 419 -2.35 -10.21 -9.62
N PRO A 420 -2.86 -9.86 -10.82
CA PRO A 420 -2.02 -9.44 -11.93
C PRO A 420 -1.08 -8.29 -11.56
N GLY A 421 0.19 -8.42 -11.93
CA GLY A 421 1.21 -7.42 -11.62
C GLY A 421 2.38 -7.43 -12.59
N ALA A 422 2.36 -8.29 -13.61
CA ALA A 422 3.37 -8.32 -14.66
C ALA A 422 2.84 -7.60 -15.91
N GLU A 423 3.67 -6.75 -16.53
CA GLU A 423 3.37 -6.06 -17.79
C GLU A 423 2.02 -5.33 -17.78
N ILE A 424 1.74 -4.59 -16.72
CA ILE A 424 0.49 -3.85 -16.56
C ILE A 424 0.54 -2.55 -17.36
N PHE A 425 -0.44 -2.33 -18.24
CA PHE A 425 -0.61 -1.11 -19.03
C PHE A 425 -1.33 -0.04 -18.22
N LEU A 426 -0.70 1.13 -18.05
CA LEU A 426 -1.05 2.13 -17.04
C LEU A 426 -0.90 3.55 -17.58
N PRO A 427 -1.62 4.54 -17.01
CA PRO A 427 -1.30 5.94 -17.25
C PRO A 427 0.06 6.31 -16.64
N ALA A 428 0.72 7.26 -17.28
CA ALA A 428 1.94 7.91 -16.85
C ALA A 428 1.79 9.43 -16.96
N PRO A 429 2.58 10.26 -16.24
CA PRO A 429 2.45 11.72 -16.29
C PRO A 429 2.46 12.27 -17.72
N ASP A 430 1.92 13.47 -17.90
CA ASP A 430 1.82 14.21 -19.17
C ASP A 430 0.89 13.53 -20.20
N GLY A 431 -0.17 12.87 -19.74
CA GLY A 431 -1.12 12.19 -20.63
C GLY A 431 -0.55 10.97 -21.36
N LYS A 432 0.60 10.47 -20.90
CA LYS A 432 1.28 9.30 -21.46
C LYS A 432 0.79 8.00 -20.83
N TYR A 433 1.25 6.88 -21.41
CA TYR A 433 0.98 5.54 -20.90
C TYR A 433 2.31 4.76 -20.81
N GLN A 434 2.33 3.74 -19.96
CA GLN A 434 3.51 2.89 -19.73
C GLN A 434 3.09 1.45 -19.50
N ILE A 435 4.04 0.52 -19.70
CA ILE A 435 3.91 -0.87 -19.26
C ILE A 435 4.96 -1.10 -18.20
N ILE A 436 4.55 -1.67 -17.06
CA ILE A 436 5.43 -1.86 -15.92
C ILE A 436 4.99 -3.07 -15.10
N SER A 437 5.94 -3.71 -14.40
CA SER A 437 5.67 -4.87 -13.56
C SER A 437 5.97 -4.57 -12.09
N GLY A 438 5.23 -5.19 -11.18
CA GLY A 438 5.49 -5.10 -9.75
C GLY A 438 4.30 -5.52 -8.89
N THR A 439 4.58 -5.99 -7.69
CA THR A 439 3.55 -6.29 -6.68
C THR A 439 2.75 -5.06 -6.23
N SER A 440 3.25 -3.85 -6.54
CA SER A 440 2.55 -2.58 -6.36
C SER A 440 1.20 -2.53 -7.08
N PHE A 441 1.18 -3.01 -8.34
CA PHE A 441 -0.01 -2.98 -9.19
C PHE A 441 -1.01 -4.06 -8.77
N SER A 442 -0.51 -5.21 -8.33
CA SER A 442 -1.32 -6.27 -7.73
C SER A 442 -2.04 -5.78 -6.47
N ALA A 443 -1.34 -5.05 -5.60
CA ALA A 443 -1.94 -4.44 -4.41
C ALA A 443 -3.00 -3.39 -4.77
N ALA A 444 -2.77 -2.59 -5.82
CA ALA A 444 -3.72 -1.60 -6.30
C ALA A 444 -5.02 -2.25 -6.84
N TYR A 445 -4.90 -3.34 -7.63
CA TYR A 445 -6.08 -4.11 -8.05
C TYR A 445 -6.88 -4.63 -6.85
N VAL A 446 -6.21 -5.25 -5.88
CA VAL A 446 -6.89 -5.79 -4.68
C VAL A 446 -7.50 -4.66 -3.83
N SER A 447 -6.90 -3.48 -3.79
CA SER A 447 -7.51 -2.31 -3.14
C SER A 447 -8.82 -1.89 -3.82
N GLY A 448 -8.86 -1.93 -5.16
CA GLY A 448 -10.09 -1.70 -5.90
C GLY A 448 -11.15 -2.79 -5.64
N LEU A 449 -10.75 -4.07 -5.64
CA LEU A 449 -11.67 -5.17 -5.30
C LEU A 449 -12.24 -5.03 -3.88
N ALA A 450 -11.42 -4.60 -2.92
CA ALA A 450 -11.90 -4.29 -1.57
C ALA A 450 -12.95 -3.16 -1.58
N ALA A 451 -12.80 -2.18 -2.49
CA ALA A 451 -13.79 -1.12 -2.65
C ALA A 451 -15.11 -1.64 -3.21
N LEU A 452 -15.07 -2.54 -4.21
CA LEU A 452 -16.28 -3.19 -4.72
C LEU A 452 -17.03 -3.96 -3.62
N VAL A 453 -16.29 -4.67 -2.78
CA VAL A 453 -16.83 -5.43 -1.62
C VAL A 453 -17.46 -4.48 -0.59
N LEU A 454 -16.81 -3.35 -0.26
CA LEU A 454 -17.33 -2.37 0.68
C LEU A 454 -18.51 -1.56 0.12
N GLU A 455 -18.58 -1.31 -1.19
CA GLU A 455 -19.75 -0.73 -1.82
C GLU A 455 -20.99 -1.63 -1.63
N ARG A 456 -20.82 -2.95 -1.81
CA ARG A 456 -21.91 -3.93 -1.59
C ARG A 456 -22.34 -3.99 -0.12
N ASN A 457 -21.41 -3.90 0.81
CA ASN A 457 -21.72 -3.88 2.23
C ASN A 457 -20.72 -3.03 3.03
N PRO A 458 -21.05 -1.75 3.26
CA PRO A 458 -20.18 -0.82 4.00
C PRO A 458 -19.95 -1.19 5.48
N ALA A 459 -20.74 -2.11 6.05
CA ALA A 459 -20.62 -2.54 7.43
C ALA A 459 -19.56 -3.63 7.65
N LEU A 460 -18.94 -4.14 6.57
CA LEU A 460 -17.92 -5.17 6.69
C LEU A 460 -16.65 -4.64 7.37
N LYS A 461 -16.18 -5.38 8.36
CA LYS A 461 -14.91 -5.10 9.02
C LYS A 461 -13.73 -5.59 8.17
N PRO A 462 -12.50 -5.08 8.37
CA PRO A 462 -11.33 -5.46 7.61
C PRO A 462 -11.09 -6.98 7.52
N GLU A 463 -11.31 -7.70 8.62
CA GLU A 463 -11.15 -9.16 8.67
C GLU A 463 -12.17 -9.88 7.78
N MET A 464 -13.39 -9.35 7.70
CA MET A 464 -14.45 -9.89 6.84
C MET A 464 -14.16 -9.61 5.37
N VAL A 465 -13.68 -8.40 5.02
CA VAL A 465 -13.23 -8.09 3.66
C VAL A 465 -12.09 -9.02 3.24
N ARG A 466 -11.09 -9.22 4.11
CA ARG A 466 -10.02 -10.21 3.88
C ARG A 466 -10.60 -11.61 3.64
N THR A 467 -11.52 -12.06 4.49
CA THR A 467 -12.14 -13.39 4.39
C THR A 467 -12.89 -13.55 3.07
N VAL A 468 -13.65 -12.55 2.65
CA VAL A 468 -14.34 -12.56 1.33
C VAL A 468 -13.32 -12.67 0.21
N LEU A 469 -12.32 -11.79 0.15
CA LEU A 469 -11.32 -11.78 -0.91
C LEU A 469 -10.51 -13.09 -1.00
N THR A 470 -10.13 -13.66 0.15
CA THR A 470 -9.36 -14.92 0.17
C THR A 470 -10.23 -16.15 -0.02
N GLY A 471 -11.47 -16.14 0.49
CA GLY A 471 -12.39 -17.27 0.38
C GLY A 471 -13.00 -17.43 -1.02
N THR A 472 -12.95 -16.39 -1.85
CA THR A 472 -13.45 -16.40 -3.23
C THR A 472 -12.33 -16.40 -4.27
N ALA A 473 -11.07 -16.39 -3.84
CA ALA A 473 -9.92 -16.46 -4.73
C ALA A 473 -9.91 -17.80 -5.50
N ARG A 474 -9.50 -17.74 -6.77
CA ARG A 474 -9.29 -18.93 -7.59
C ARG A 474 -7.94 -19.55 -7.24
N ASP A 475 -7.96 -20.77 -6.74
CA ASP A 475 -6.76 -21.50 -6.32
C ASP A 475 -5.72 -21.58 -7.44
N LEU A 476 -4.45 -21.34 -7.08
CA LEU A 476 -3.30 -21.40 -7.96
C LEU A 476 -2.16 -22.16 -7.28
N GLY A 477 -1.36 -22.85 -8.09
CA GLY A 477 -0.18 -23.57 -7.60
C GLY A 477 -0.53 -24.87 -6.91
N THR A 478 -0.04 -25.08 -5.69
CA THR A 478 -0.36 -26.26 -4.89
C THR A 478 -1.78 -26.13 -4.35
N PRO A 479 -2.63 -27.17 -4.46
CA PRO A 479 -4.00 -27.08 -3.99
C PRO A 479 -4.13 -26.56 -2.55
N GLY A 480 -4.99 -25.56 -2.38
CA GLY A 480 -5.18 -24.83 -1.12
C GLY A 480 -4.22 -23.67 -0.96
N ARG A 481 -4.10 -23.15 0.26
CA ARG A 481 -3.22 -22.01 0.54
C ARG A 481 -1.75 -22.38 0.45
N ASP A 482 -0.98 -21.61 -0.30
CA ASP A 482 0.48 -21.77 -0.41
C ASP A 482 1.26 -20.45 -0.21
N ASP A 483 2.60 -20.53 -0.16
CA ASP A 483 3.49 -19.40 0.07
C ASP A 483 3.70 -18.49 -1.16
N LEU A 484 3.25 -18.89 -2.34
CA LEU A 484 3.42 -18.16 -3.61
C LEU A 484 2.23 -17.26 -3.91
N PHE A 485 1.05 -17.85 -3.81
CA PHE A 485 -0.21 -17.23 -4.24
C PHE A 485 -1.18 -16.97 -3.06
N GLY A 486 -0.80 -17.33 -1.83
CA GLY A 486 -1.70 -17.25 -0.68
C GLY A 486 -2.93 -18.14 -0.89
N ALA A 487 -4.12 -17.55 -0.91
CA ALA A 487 -5.37 -18.26 -1.21
C ALA A 487 -5.63 -18.44 -2.72
N GLY A 488 -4.77 -17.89 -3.58
CA GLY A 488 -4.92 -17.94 -5.04
C GLY A 488 -5.11 -16.57 -5.68
N GLN A 489 -5.51 -16.57 -6.95
CA GLN A 489 -5.80 -15.38 -7.76
C GLN A 489 -7.11 -14.73 -7.31
N ALA A 490 -7.05 -13.43 -7.04
CA ALA A 490 -8.23 -12.63 -6.73
C ALA A 490 -9.30 -12.72 -7.83
N ASP A 491 -10.57 -12.81 -7.43
CA ASP A 491 -11.73 -12.87 -8.33
C ASP A 491 -12.76 -11.82 -7.90
N ALA A 492 -12.87 -10.74 -8.67
CA ALA A 492 -13.73 -9.60 -8.34
C ALA A 492 -15.22 -10.01 -8.36
N LEU A 493 -15.64 -10.75 -9.37
CA LEU A 493 -17.04 -11.16 -9.49
C LEU A 493 -17.45 -12.08 -8.34
N ALA A 494 -16.65 -13.10 -8.04
CA ALA A 494 -16.93 -14.01 -6.94
C ALA A 494 -16.95 -13.28 -5.59
N ALA A 495 -16.02 -12.32 -5.38
CA ALA A 495 -15.98 -11.52 -4.15
C ALA A 495 -17.24 -10.67 -3.97
N VAL A 496 -17.68 -9.97 -5.03
CA VAL A 496 -18.88 -9.11 -5.00
C VAL A 496 -20.14 -9.95 -4.81
N GLN A 497 -20.24 -11.13 -5.46
CA GLN A 497 -21.37 -12.04 -5.32
C GLN A 497 -21.46 -12.70 -3.93
N ALA A 498 -20.34 -12.93 -3.27
CA ALA A 498 -20.31 -13.48 -1.92
C ALA A 498 -20.83 -12.53 -0.84
N VAL A 499 -21.00 -11.24 -1.17
CA VAL A 499 -21.48 -10.21 -0.25
C VAL A 499 -22.94 -9.91 -0.50
N VAL A 500 -23.79 -10.22 0.47
CA VAL A 500 -25.21 -9.85 0.43
C VAL A 500 -25.33 -8.37 0.75
N SER A 501 -25.90 -7.60 -0.15
CA SER A 501 -26.25 -6.20 0.12
C SER A 501 -27.29 -6.15 1.26
N PRO A 502 -27.18 -5.18 2.20
CA PRO A 502 -28.23 -4.98 3.19
C PRO A 502 -29.62 -4.72 2.57
N GLN A 503 -29.64 -4.24 1.31
CA GLN A 503 -30.86 -4.02 0.54
C GLN A 503 -31.43 -5.30 -0.07
N ASP A 504 -30.60 -6.32 -0.30
CA ASP A 504 -30.99 -7.62 -0.85
C ASP A 504 -31.24 -8.66 0.26
N ALA A 505 -30.98 -8.30 1.52
CA ALA A 505 -31.28 -9.18 2.64
C ALA A 505 -32.81 -9.39 2.70
N PRO A 506 -33.31 -10.66 2.69
CA PRO A 506 -34.74 -10.88 2.86
C PRO A 506 -35.19 -10.16 4.14
N ALA A 507 -36.21 -9.29 4.01
CA ALA A 507 -36.79 -8.61 5.16
C ALA A 507 -37.03 -9.67 6.22
N ALA A 508 -36.34 -9.54 7.37
CA ALA A 508 -36.55 -10.45 8.49
C ALA A 508 -38.05 -10.50 8.73
N ALA A 509 -38.65 -11.66 8.52
CA ALA A 509 -40.06 -11.86 8.76
C ALA A 509 -40.31 -11.42 10.20
N VAL A 510 -40.89 -10.24 10.36
CA VAL A 510 -41.39 -9.82 11.66
C VAL A 510 -42.37 -10.89 12.05
N PRO A 511 -42.15 -11.63 13.15
CA PRO A 511 -43.13 -12.59 13.58
C PRO A 511 -44.41 -11.77 13.80
N SER A 512 -45.39 -11.95 12.94
CA SER A 512 -46.74 -11.43 13.17
C SER A 512 -47.20 -12.09 14.46
N ALA A 513 -47.09 -11.34 15.53
CA ALA A 513 -47.79 -11.69 16.76
C ALA A 513 -49.28 -11.69 16.38
N GLY A 514 -49.76 -12.87 16.03
CA GLY A 514 -51.18 -13.10 15.81
C GLY A 514 -51.88 -12.69 17.11
N LEU A 515 -52.58 -11.57 17.06
CA LEU A 515 -53.61 -11.25 18.04
C LEU A 515 -54.65 -12.35 17.90
N GLN A 516 -54.50 -13.42 18.67
CA GLN A 516 -55.60 -14.33 18.97
C GLN A 516 -56.47 -13.59 19.96
N THR A 517 -57.54 -12.97 19.46
CA THR A 517 -58.65 -12.54 20.26
C THR A 517 -59.40 -13.81 20.72
N GLU A 518 -59.10 -14.31 21.90
CA GLU A 518 -59.97 -15.27 22.59
C GLU A 518 -61.24 -14.53 23.03
N PRO A 519 -62.43 -15.14 22.81
CA PRO A 519 -63.68 -14.55 23.29
C PRO A 519 -63.75 -14.62 24.83
N ALA A 520 -64.06 -13.50 25.44
CA ALA A 520 -64.26 -13.35 26.86
C ALA A 520 -65.39 -14.28 27.36
N ALA A 521 -65.02 -15.36 28.06
CA ALA A 521 -65.93 -16.12 28.91
C ALA A 521 -65.95 -15.49 30.28
N ALA A 522 -67.16 -15.06 30.69
CA ALA A 522 -67.45 -14.51 32.00
C ALA A 522 -66.99 -15.44 33.13
N ARG A 523 -66.11 -14.94 33.99
CA ARG A 523 -65.72 -15.64 35.21
C ARG A 523 -66.18 -14.85 36.42
N GLU A 524 -67.11 -15.47 37.17
CA GLU A 524 -67.70 -15.02 38.38
C GLU A 524 -66.66 -14.61 39.45
N LEU A 525 -66.96 -13.51 40.09
CA LEU A 525 -66.27 -12.98 41.27
C LEU A 525 -66.48 -13.92 42.49
N ARG A 526 -65.43 -14.46 43.05
CA ARG A 526 -65.41 -14.98 44.42
C ARG A 526 -64.53 -14.08 45.30
N PRO A 527 -64.93 -13.79 46.54
CA PRO A 527 -64.23 -12.85 47.41
C PRO A 527 -63.02 -13.46 48.12
N ALA A 528 -61.99 -12.63 48.29
CA ALA A 528 -60.74 -12.96 48.97
C ALA A 528 -60.92 -13.14 50.49
N PRO A 529 -60.21 -14.05 51.20
CA PRO A 529 -60.10 -14.04 52.66
C PRO A 529 -58.97 -13.11 53.12
N ALA A 530 -59.25 -12.58 54.35
CA ALA A 530 -58.55 -11.52 55.02
C ALA A 530 -57.10 -11.77 55.40
N ALA A 531 -56.37 -10.67 55.52
CA ALA A 531 -55.02 -10.54 56.01
C ALA A 531 -54.91 -10.91 57.51
N VAL A 532 -53.84 -11.63 57.87
CA VAL A 532 -53.35 -11.72 59.24
C VAL A 532 -51.96 -11.07 59.23
N THR A 533 -51.90 -9.99 59.99
CA THR A 533 -50.71 -9.29 60.46
C THR A 533 -50.01 -10.14 61.51
N GLU A 534 -48.71 -10.33 61.40
CA GLU A 534 -47.87 -10.54 62.58
C GLU A 534 -46.53 -9.80 62.42
N ALA A 535 -46.13 -9.29 63.59
CA ALA A 535 -45.22 -8.22 63.86
C ALA A 535 -43.73 -8.63 63.82
N SER A 536 -42.96 -7.61 63.60
CA SER A 536 -41.51 -7.52 63.86
C SER A 536 -41.14 -7.81 65.30
N PRO A 537 -39.89 -8.19 65.63
CA PRO A 537 -39.11 -7.18 66.32
C PRO A 537 -37.63 -7.02 65.83
N ALA A 538 -37.20 -5.83 66.16
CA ALA A 538 -35.91 -5.19 66.03
C ALA A 538 -34.74 -5.87 66.79
N GLY A 539 -33.54 -5.44 66.45
CA GLY A 539 -32.27 -5.60 67.16
C GLY A 539 -31.10 -5.54 66.22
N ASP A 540 -30.52 -4.52 66.11
CA ASP A 540 -29.49 -3.73 66.79
C ASP A 540 -28.09 -3.86 66.16
N ALA A 541 -27.61 -2.72 65.72
CA ALA A 541 -26.30 -2.12 65.89
C ALA A 541 -24.99 -2.92 65.58
N LEU A 542 -24.13 -2.43 64.72
CA LEU A 542 -22.89 -1.71 65.08
C LEU A 542 -21.96 -1.53 63.87
N ARG A 543 -21.61 -0.28 63.60
CA ARG A 543 -20.40 0.19 62.93
C ARG A 543 -19.16 0.00 63.83
N PRO A 544 -17.92 0.35 63.52
CA PRO A 544 -17.19 0.60 62.22
C PRO A 544 -15.74 0.07 62.21
N ALA A 545 -14.97 0.52 61.23
CA ALA A 545 -13.54 0.92 61.19
C ALA A 545 -12.65 0.13 60.21
N GLN A 546 -12.18 0.83 59.25
CA GLN A 546 -10.79 1.27 58.94
C GLN A 546 -9.70 0.19 59.06
N GLN A 547 -9.14 -0.18 57.93
CA GLN A 547 -7.77 0.18 57.51
C GLN A 547 -7.65 0.06 56.01
#